data_162dc3500fbf2e5607950429155e1aa2
#
_entry.id   162dc3500fbf2e5607950429155e1aa2
#
_cell.length_a   1.000
_cell.length_b   1.000
_cell.length_c   1.000
_cell.angle_alpha   90.00
_cell.angle_beta   90.00
_cell.angle_gamma   90.00
#
_symmetry.space_group_name_H-M   'P 1'
#
loop_
_entity.id
_entity.type
_entity.pdbx_description
1 polymer ?
#
loop_
_entity_poly.entity_id
_entity_poly.type
_entity_poly.pdbx_seq_one_letter_code
_entity_poly.pdbx_strand_id
1 'polypeptide(L)'
;YKPNFVNYTFRDDMISDGIENCLVYIHNFDPEKSSNPFGYFTQIMFYAFIRRIQREKKHTYIKYKLMEKQHIDGSTYEHALDGGTLQADPTMLSFDNVQDFINRYDDYSHKRRERRRVTKKRNSKEATV
;
A
#
# COMPACT_ATOMS: atom_id res chain seq x y z
N TYR A 1 7.32 18.38 0.44
CA TYR A 1 7.25 17.61 -0.80
C TYR A 1 8.36 16.55 -0.77
N LYS A 2 8.02 15.31 -0.44
CA LYS A 2 9.07 14.26 -0.42
C LYS A 2 9.19 13.66 -1.82
N PRO A 3 10.37 13.68 -2.45
CA PRO A 3 10.58 13.17 -3.81
C PRO A 3 10.21 11.70 -4.00
N ASN A 4 10.14 10.95 -2.90
CA ASN A 4 9.81 9.52 -2.89
C ASN A 4 8.41 9.15 -3.41
N PHE A 5 7.50 10.12 -3.57
CA PHE A 5 6.12 9.89 -3.99
C PHE A 5 5.77 10.54 -5.34
N VAL A 6 6.75 11.12 -6.05
CA VAL A 6 6.51 11.92 -7.26
C VAL A 6 6.06 11.05 -8.44
N ASN A 7 6.59 9.84 -8.56
CA ASN A 7 6.42 8.98 -9.73
C ASN A 7 5.34 7.89 -9.53
N TYR A 8 4.38 8.10 -8.62
CA TYR A 8 3.28 7.17 -8.44
C TYR A 8 2.11 7.50 -9.37
N THR A 9 1.59 6.51 -10.08
CA THR A 9 0.45 6.63 -11.01
C THR A 9 -0.80 7.18 -10.33
N PHE A 10 -1.03 6.82 -9.03
CA PHE A 10 -2.17 7.26 -8.21
C PHE A 10 -1.83 8.42 -7.28
N ARG A 11 -0.98 9.34 -7.75
CA ARG A 11 -0.54 10.49 -6.96
C ARG A 11 -1.71 11.36 -6.49
N ASP A 12 -2.67 11.64 -7.37
CA ASP A 12 -3.81 12.51 -7.06
C ASP A 12 -4.73 11.87 -6.03
N ASP A 13 -4.95 10.56 -6.12
CA ASP A 13 -5.67 9.80 -5.10
C ASP A 13 -4.94 9.82 -3.75
N MET A 14 -3.61 9.73 -3.76
CA MET A 14 -2.80 9.83 -2.54
C MET A 14 -2.95 11.19 -1.87
N ILE A 15 -2.97 12.26 -2.65
CA ILE A 15 -3.16 13.62 -2.16
C ILE A 15 -4.56 13.76 -1.56
N SER A 16 -5.59 13.27 -2.24
CA SER A 16 -6.97 13.28 -1.76
C SER A 16 -7.13 12.50 -0.45
N ASP A 17 -6.60 11.28 -0.38
CA ASP A 17 -6.57 10.47 0.85
C ASP A 17 -5.83 11.21 2.00
N GLY A 18 -4.77 11.94 1.67
CA GLY A 18 -4.00 12.73 2.63
C GLY A 18 -4.82 13.87 3.22
N ILE A 19 -5.50 14.64 2.37
CA ILE A 19 -6.36 15.76 2.77
C ILE A 19 -7.53 15.24 3.61
N GLU A 20 -8.22 14.19 3.15
CA GLU A 20 -9.32 13.57 3.88
C GLU A 20 -8.90 13.17 5.29
N ASN A 21 -7.78 12.47 5.42
CA ASN A 21 -7.27 12.06 6.74
C ASN A 21 -6.91 13.27 7.62
N CYS A 22 -6.35 14.35 7.06
CA CYS A 22 -6.09 15.56 7.83
C CYS A 22 -7.39 16.19 8.37
N LEU A 23 -8.45 16.25 7.56
CA LEU A 23 -9.76 16.78 7.97
C LEU A 23 -10.40 15.92 9.07
N VAL A 24 -10.33 14.58 8.94
CA VAL A 24 -10.87 13.65 9.94
C VAL A 24 -10.16 13.80 11.29
N TYR A 25 -8.84 13.99 11.27
CA TYR A 25 -8.03 14.02 12.50
C TYR A 25 -7.70 15.43 13.02
N ILE A 26 -8.25 16.49 12.43
CA ILE A 26 -7.99 17.88 12.85
C ILE A 26 -8.39 18.12 14.31
N HIS A 27 -9.52 17.53 14.75
CA HIS A 27 -10.03 17.69 16.11
C HIS A 27 -9.18 16.98 17.18
N ASN A 28 -8.31 16.07 16.78
CA ASN A 28 -7.43 15.34 17.69
C ASN A 28 -6.10 16.07 17.94
N PHE A 29 -5.87 17.20 17.27
CA PHE A 29 -4.70 18.02 17.55
C PHE A 29 -4.90 18.80 18.83
N ASP A 30 -4.01 18.61 19.77
CA ASP A 30 -3.98 19.28 21.06
C ASP A 30 -2.79 20.27 21.10
N PRO A 31 -3.06 21.60 21.05
CA PRO A 31 -2.00 22.62 21.06
C PRO A 31 -1.18 22.63 22.36
N GLU A 32 -1.78 22.16 23.46
CA GLU A 32 -1.11 22.10 24.76
C GLU A 32 -0.04 21.00 24.82
N LYS A 33 -0.26 19.90 24.08
CA LYS A 33 0.67 18.78 23.99
C LYS A 33 1.74 18.96 22.91
N SER A 34 1.44 19.70 21.86
CA SER A 34 2.35 19.88 20.72
C SER A 34 2.22 21.28 20.13
N SER A 35 3.31 22.01 20.10
CA SER A 35 3.40 23.35 19.47
C SER A 35 3.62 23.29 17.95
N ASN A 36 3.74 22.08 17.35
CA ASN A 36 4.07 21.92 15.94
C ASN A 36 2.93 21.26 15.15
N PRO A 37 1.91 22.03 14.70
CA PRO A 37 0.82 21.49 13.87
C PRO A 37 1.31 20.97 12.52
N PHE A 38 2.34 21.59 11.94
CA PHE A 38 2.89 21.15 10.66
C PHE A 38 3.46 19.71 10.75
N GLY A 39 4.20 19.40 11.81
CA GLY A 39 4.71 18.05 12.07
C GLY A 39 3.59 17.02 12.21
N TYR A 40 2.54 17.38 12.96
CA TYR A 40 1.37 16.54 13.18
C TYR A 40 0.67 16.17 11.85
N PHE A 41 0.30 17.17 11.04
CA PHE A 41 -0.39 16.93 9.76
C PHE A 41 0.51 16.25 8.73
N THR A 42 1.80 16.56 8.70
CA THR A 42 2.76 15.90 7.83
C THR A 42 2.83 14.40 8.13
N GLN A 43 2.78 14.00 9.39
CA GLN A 43 2.76 12.61 9.80
C GLN A 43 1.47 11.89 9.38
N ILE A 44 0.32 12.54 9.52
CA ILE A 44 -0.98 12.01 9.06
C ILE A 44 -0.95 11.74 7.56
N MET A 45 -0.52 12.74 6.76
CA MET A 45 -0.40 12.61 5.31
C MET A 45 0.56 11.49 4.92
N PHE A 46 1.71 11.39 5.58
CA PHE A 46 2.68 10.33 5.32
C PHE A 46 2.08 8.94 5.50
N TYR A 47 1.37 8.72 6.61
CA TYR A 47 0.70 7.43 6.85
C TYR A 47 -0.47 7.18 5.89
N ALA A 48 -1.19 8.21 5.45
CA ALA A 48 -2.22 8.08 4.42
C ALA A 48 -1.61 7.56 3.11
N PHE A 49 -0.49 8.15 2.67
CA PHE A 49 0.24 7.74 1.46
C PHE A 49 0.72 6.29 1.55
N ILE A 50 1.32 5.91 2.68
CA ILE A 50 1.77 4.52 2.88
C ILE A 50 0.58 3.53 2.83
N ARG A 51 -0.56 3.87 3.42
CA ARG A 51 -1.77 3.04 3.37
C ARG A 51 -2.29 2.89 1.94
N ARG A 52 -2.30 3.96 1.15
CA ARG A 52 -2.71 3.92 -0.25
C ARG A 52 -1.79 3.02 -1.06
N ILE A 53 -0.48 3.20 -0.98
CA ILE A 53 0.50 2.36 -1.67
C ILE A 53 0.32 0.89 -1.31
N GLN A 54 0.09 0.57 -0.03
CA GLN A 54 -0.14 -0.82 0.39
C GLN A 54 -1.44 -1.40 -0.16
N ARG A 55 -2.50 -0.58 -0.29
CA ARG A 55 -3.77 -0.96 -0.89
C ARG A 55 -3.59 -1.29 -2.37
N GLU A 56 -2.94 -0.40 -3.12
CA GLU A 56 -2.69 -0.59 -4.55
C GLU A 56 -1.81 -1.82 -4.83
N LYS A 57 -0.74 -2.01 -4.06
CA LYS A 57 0.08 -3.23 -4.15
C LYS A 57 -0.72 -4.50 -3.88
N LYS A 58 -1.67 -4.47 -2.94
CA LYS A 58 -2.55 -5.61 -2.66
C LYS A 58 -3.50 -5.86 -3.83
N HIS A 59 -4.08 -4.83 -4.43
CA HIS A 59 -4.96 -4.97 -5.59
C HIS A 59 -4.20 -5.58 -6.77
N THR A 60 -3.01 -5.07 -7.08
CA THR A 60 -2.14 -5.62 -8.12
C THR A 60 -1.81 -7.09 -7.86
N TYR A 61 -1.46 -7.44 -6.63
CA TYR A 61 -1.19 -8.83 -6.25
C TYR A 61 -2.41 -9.74 -6.47
N ILE A 62 -3.61 -9.31 -6.05
CA ILE A 62 -4.84 -10.09 -6.24
C ILE A 62 -5.11 -10.30 -7.73
N LYS A 63 -4.96 -9.24 -8.54
CA LYS A 63 -5.14 -9.30 -9.99
C LYS A 63 -4.18 -10.31 -10.62
N TYR A 64 -2.90 -10.27 -10.28
CA TYR A 64 -1.90 -11.20 -10.81
C TYR A 64 -2.13 -12.65 -10.35
N LYS A 65 -2.54 -12.86 -9.10
CA LYS A 65 -2.91 -14.20 -8.61
C LYS A 65 -4.14 -14.77 -9.30
N LEU A 66 -5.12 -13.95 -9.65
CA LEU A 66 -6.27 -14.39 -10.43
C LEU A 66 -5.87 -14.79 -11.85
N MET A 67 -5.00 -14.02 -12.50
CA MET A 67 -4.47 -14.33 -13.82
C MET A 67 -3.67 -15.65 -13.80
N GLU A 68 -2.80 -15.85 -12.81
CA GLU A 68 -2.05 -17.10 -12.63
C GLU A 68 -3.00 -18.32 -12.52
N LYS A 69 -4.09 -18.20 -11.74
CA LYS A 69 -5.07 -19.28 -11.56
C LYS A 69 -5.87 -19.60 -12.82
N GLN A 70 -6.13 -18.63 -13.65
CA GLN A 70 -6.94 -18.80 -14.87
C GLN A 70 -6.10 -19.32 -16.05
N HIS A 71 -4.81 -19.55 -15.89
CA HIS A 71 -3.89 -19.91 -16.98
C HIS A 71 -4.09 -19.02 -18.22
N ILE A 72 -4.29 -17.71 -17.98
CA ILE A 72 -4.55 -16.76 -19.05
C ILE A 72 -3.25 -16.58 -19.83
N ASP A 73 -3.28 -16.99 -21.11
CA ASP A 73 -2.18 -16.78 -22.05
C ASP A 73 -1.95 -15.27 -22.30
N GLY A 74 -0.70 -14.89 -22.63
CA GLY A 74 -0.30 -13.49 -22.74
C GLY A 74 -1.20 -12.60 -23.61
N SER A 75 -1.85 -13.17 -24.63
CA SER A 75 -2.81 -12.45 -25.50
C SER A 75 -4.10 -12.01 -24.78
N THR A 76 -4.46 -12.68 -23.71
CA THR A 76 -5.66 -12.35 -22.93
C THR A 76 -5.41 -11.30 -21.85
N TYR A 77 -4.12 -11.02 -21.56
CA TYR A 77 -3.74 -9.95 -20.63
C TYR A 77 -4.17 -8.57 -21.11
N GLU A 78 -4.06 -8.29 -22.41
CA GLU A 78 -4.48 -7.01 -23.00
C GLU A 78 -5.98 -6.76 -22.81
N HIS A 79 -6.82 -7.79 -22.99
CA HIS A 79 -8.27 -7.68 -22.85
C HIS A 79 -8.72 -7.51 -21.40
N ALA A 80 -8.03 -8.13 -20.45
CA ALA A 80 -8.33 -8.00 -19.02
C ALA A 80 -7.93 -6.62 -18.45
N LEU A 81 -7.04 -5.89 -19.15
CA LEU A 81 -6.55 -4.57 -18.75
C LEU A 81 -7.40 -3.43 -19.32
N ASP A 82 -8.13 -3.66 -20.41
CA ASP A 82 -8.95 -2.65 -21.10
C ASP A 82 -10.20 -2.23 -20.28
N GLY A 83 -10.57 -3.00 -19.29
CA GLY A 83 -11.71 -2.74 -18.40
C GLY A 83 -11.48 -1.75 -17.25
N GLY A 84 -10.42 -0.96 -17.24
CA GLY A 84 -10.27 0.15 -16.30
C GLY A 84 -8.95 0.25 -15.54
N THR A 85 -8.22 1.29 -15.84
CA THR A 85 -7.39 2.09 -14.92
C THR A 85 -6.14 1.47 -14.31
N LEU A 86 -5.45 0.57 -14.99
CA LEU A 86 -4.02 0.43 -14.73
C LEU A 86 -3.29 0.70 -16.05
N GLN A 87 -2.75 1.89 -16.22
CA GLN A 87 -1.60 2.10 -17.09
C GLN A 87 -0.44 1.29 -16.49
N ALA A 88 -0.54 -0.03 -16.64
CA ALA A 88 0.59 -0.88 -16.36
C ALA A 88 1.61 -0.60 -17.46
N ASP A 89 2.81 -0.22 -17.07
CA ASP A 89 3.94 -0.15 -17.97
C ASP A 89 4.00 -1.47 -18.77
N PRO A 90 3.95 -1.44 -20.11
CA PRO A 90 3.97 -2.65 -20.94
C PRO A 90 5.16 -3.57 -20.63
N THR A 91 6.26 -3.02 -20.10
CA THR A 91 7.44 -3.77 -19.68
C THR A 91 7.22 -4.56 -18.40
N MET A 92 6.20 -4.23 -17.61
CA MET A 92 5.81 -4.97 -16.41
C MET A 92 4.93 -6.20 -16.70
N LEU A 93 4.44 -6.36 -17.92
CA LEU A 93 3.54 -7.44 -18.32
C LEU A 93 4.25 -8.73 -18.76
N SER A 94 5.58 -8.79 -18.70
CA SER A 94 6.29 -10.05 -18.87
C SER A 94 5.90 -11.01 -17.74
N PHE A 95 5.58 -12.26 -18.09
CA PHE A 95 5.23 -13.31 -17.13
C PHE A 95 6.23 -13.43 -15.97
N ASP A 96 7.53 -13.30 -16.28
CA ASP A 96 8.59 -13.33 -15.29
C ASP A 96 8.50 -12.18 -14.29
N ASN A 97 8.16 -10.97 -14.75
CA ASN A 97 7.98 -9.80 -13.88
C ASN A 97 6.74 -9.96 -12.98
N VAL A 98 5.68 -10.56 -13.50
CA VAL A 98 4.45 -10.86 -12.73
C VAL A 98 4.77 -11.87 -11.63
N GLN A 99 5.47 -12.95 -11.97
CA GLN A 99 5.85 -13.99 -11.00
C GLN A 99 6.79 -13.44 -9.92
N ASP A 100 7.76 -12.64 -10.31
CA ASP A 100 8.66 -11.95 -9.38
C ASP A 100 7.89 -11.02 -8.43
N PHE A 101 6.91 -10.28 -8.94
CA PHE A 101 6.09 -9.42 -8.09
C PHE A 101 5.28 -10.24 -7.09
N ILE A 102 4.67 -11.35 -7.52
CA ILE A 102 3.90 -12.26 -6.66
C ILE A 102 4.81 -12.79 -5.55
N ASN A 103 5.97 -13.33 -5.89
CA ASN A 103 6.92 -13.90 -4.94
C ASN A 103 7.38 -12.87 -3.90
N ARG A 104 7.76 -11.67 -4.34
CA ARG A 104 8.14 -10.57 -3.43
C ARG A 104 7.02 -10.14 -2.50
N TYR A 105 5.79 -10.13 -2.98
CA TYR A 105 4.63 -9.77 -2.16
C TYR A 105 4.32 -10.85 -1.13
N ASP A 106 4.39 -12.12 -1.51
CA ASP A 106 4.19 -13.25 -0.61
C ASP A 106 5.24 -13.27 0.50
N ASP A 107 6.52 -13.08 0.18
CA ASP A 107 7.61 -12.95 1.14
C ASP A 107 7.39 -11.79 2.12
N TYR A 108 7.00 -10.62 1.59
CA TYR A 108 6.69 -9.46 2.42
C TYR A 108 5.52 -9.74 3.37
N SER A 109 4.46 -10.36 2.88
CA SER A 109 3.26 -10.66 3.67
C SER A 109 3.56 -11.69 4.76
N HIS A 110 4.39 -12.70 4.47
CA HIS A 110 4.86 -13.70 5.42
C HIS A 110 5.68 -13.05 6.56
N LYS A 111 6.72 -12.28 6.21
CA LYS A 111 7.53 -11.54 7.18
C LYS A 111 6.70 -10.61 8.06
N ARG A 112 5.69 -9.94 7.49
CA ARG A 112 4.77 -9.08 8.24
C ARG A 112 3.91 -9.85 9.22
N ARG A 113 3.41 -11.04 8.85
CA ARG A 113 2.63 -11.93 9.73
C ARG A 113 3.47 -12.45 10.88
N GLU A 114 4.70 -12.85 10.61
CA GLU A 114 5.64 -13.31 11.64
C GLU A 114 5.95 -12.22 12.67
N ARG A 115 6.31 -11.01 12.21
CA ARG A 115 6.54 -9.86 13.10
C ARG A 115 5.34 -9.59 14.01
N ARG A 116 4.12 -9.64 13.47
CA ARG A 116 2.89 -9.47 14.27
C ARG A 116 2.69 -10.57 15.31
N ARG A 117 3.00 -11.83 14.96
CA ARG A 117 2.93 -12.96 15.89
C ARG A 117 3.92 -12.81 17.03
N VAL A 118 5.15 -12.42 16.73
CA VAL A 118 6.19 -12.19 17.74
C VAL A 118 5.79 -11.05 18.68
N THR A 119 5.34 -9.92 18.13
CA THR A 119 4.89 -8.78 18.94
C THR A 119 3.71 -9.16 19.85
N LYS A 120 2.73 -9.89 19.31
CA LYS A 120 1.58 -10.36 20.10
C LYS A 120 1.99 -11.28 21.25
N LYS A 121 2.93 -12.21 21.00
CA LYS A 121 3.47 -13.10 22.03
C LYS A 121 4.24 -12.33 23.11
N ARG A 122 4.98 -11.28 22.74
CA ARG A 122 5.70 -10.44 23.70
C ARG A 122 4.72 -9.69 24.62
N ASN A 123 3.75 -9.00 24.03
CA ASN A 123 2.77 -8.22 24.78
C ASN A 123 1.90 -9.11 25.69
N SER A 124 1.58 -10.35 25.28
CA SER A 124 0.83 -11.29 26.13
C SER A 124 1.64 -11.77 27.32
N LYS A 125 2.96 -11.89 27.22
CA LYS A 125 3.83 -12.24 28.34
C LYS A 125 3.99 -11.07 29.33
N GLU A 126 4.08 -9.85 28.84
CA GLU A 126 4.19 -8.64 29.66
C GLU A 126 2.89 -8.32 30.41
N ALA A 127 1.73 -8.77 29.90
CA ALA A 127 0.43 -8.59 30.55
C ALA A 127 0.11 -9.65 31.62
N THR A 128 0.96 -10.69 31.80
CA THR A 128 0.73 -11.80 32.74
C THR A 128 1.67 -11.71 33.94
N VAL A 129 2.49 -10.67 34.03
CA VAL A 129 3.37 -10.31 35.17
C VAL A 129 2.76 -9.15 35.95
#